data_88430b3f455a413a8687eeba56003d7b
#
_entry.id   88430b3f455a413a8687eeba56003d7b
#
_cell.length_a   1.000
_cell.length_b   1.000
_cell.length_c   1.000
_cell.angle_alpha   90.00
_cell.angle_beta   90.00
_cell.angle_gamma   90.00
#
_symmetry.space_group_name_H-M   'P 1'
#
loop_
_entity.id
_entity.type
_entity.pdbx_description
1 polymer ?
#
loop_
_entity_poly.entity_id
_entity_poly.type
_entity_poly.pdbx_seq_one_letter_code
_entity_poly.pdbx_strand_id
1 'polypeptide(L)'
;MAILPAIGPIVCISIPVPDLDGAAALYTEWFEYQEQARGNFPNGIVIRQNLPKLAGRAWRYLTPSASDSLLGGLRLIDAGPIPSTSSPLTSIGWAAAELSVMDVDGLAARLARSPLKIIGPPHALESNAAIKAMQVAGPYGEVFYLTDVRAYEGPLSLTSATCPIDRTFIAVLATHDLDTTRDFYET
;
A
#
# COMPACT_ATOMS: atom_id res chain seq x y z
N MET A 1 2.08 -33.18 5.66
CA MET A 1 2.05 -32.03 6.56
C MET A 1 2.21 -30.79 5.67
N ALA A 2 1.19 -29.98 5.51
CA ALA A 2 1.34 -28.74 4.73
C ALA A 2 2.32 -27.82 5.48
N ILE A 3 3.40 -27.41 4.82
CA ILE A 3 4.31 -26.42 5.36
C ILE A 3 3.53 -25.09 5.30
N LEU A 4 3.21 -24.53 6.46
CA LEU A 4 2.62 -23.20 6.53
C LEU A 4 3.66 -22.21 5.99
N PRO A 5 3.27 -21.22 5.18
CA PRO A 5 4.20 -20.22 4.70
C PRO A 5 4.81 -19.46 5.89
N ALA A 6 6.12 -19.22 5.85
CA ALA A 6 6.85 -18.49 6.89
C ALA A 6 6.36 -17.04 7.04
N ILE A 7 5.77 -16.48 5.98
CA ILE A 7 5.23 -15.13 5.93
C ILE A 7 3.72 -15.19 5.71
N GLY A 8 2.96 -14.52 6.56
CA GLY A 8 1.51 -14.40 6.44
C GLY A 8 1.08 -13.31 5.45
N PRO A 9 -0.23 -13.07 5.31
CA PRO A 9 -0.74 -12.02 4.44
C PRO A 9 -0.30 -10.62 4.92
N ILE A 10 -0.26 -9.66 3.99
CA ILE A 10 -0.01 -8.25 4.32
C ILE A 10 -1.15 -7.76 5.22
N VAL A 11 -0.82 -7.40 6.45
CA VAL A 11 -1.80 -6.89 7.42
C VAL A 11 -2.14 -5.44 7.11
N CYS A 12 -1.12 -4.59 6.94
CA CYS A 12 -1.27 -3.19 6.56
C CYS A 12 0.03 -2.62 5.99
N ILE A 13 -0.11 -1.55 5.24
CA ILE A 13 0.99 -0.65 4.88
C ILE A 13 0.96 0.55 5.83
N SER A 14 2.12 0.92 6.38
CA SER A 14 2.23 2.08 7.27
C SER A 14 2.79 3.28 6.51
N ILE A 15 2.07 4.39 6.54
CA ILE A 15 2.41 5.63 5.87
C ILE A 15 2.61 6.70 6.94
N PRO A 16 3.83 7.25 7.09
CA PRO A 16 4.06 8.40 7.94
C PRO A 16 3.44 9.64 7.31
N VAL A 17 2.68 10.41 8.07
CA VAL A 17 2.00 11.63 7.58
C VAL A 17 2.20 12.78 8.58
N PRO A 18 2.27 14.04 8.10
CA PRO A 18 2.39 15.20 8.99
C PRO A 18 1.04 15.60 9.60
N ASP A 19 -0.06 15.23 8.97
CA ASP A 19 -1.44 15.55 9.37
C ASP A 19 -2.32 14.30 9.20
N LEU A 20 -2.71 13.69 10.32
CA LEU A 20 -3.54 12.49 10.33
C LEU A 20 -4.97 12.76 9.82
N ASP A 21 -5.53 13.91 10.12
CA ASP A 21 -6.92 14.22 9.75
C ASP A 21 -7.01 14.48 8.24
N GLY A 22 -6.11 15.28 7.70
CA GLY A 22 -6.02 15.53 6.26
C GLY A 22 -5.69 14.28 5.46
N ALA A 23 -4.80 13.43 5.96
CA ALA A 23 -4.47 12.16 5.30
C ALA A 23 -5.65 11.18 5.33
N ALA A 24 -6.35 11.06 6.45
CA ALA A 24 -7.52 10.20 6.52
C ALA A 24 -8.64 10.69 5.59
N ALA A 25 -8.89 12.00 5.54
CA ALA A 25 -9.86 12.59 4.61
C ALA A 25 -9.50 12.30 3.15
N LEU A 26 -8.21 12.43 2.76
CA LEU A 26 -7.72 12.13 1.42
C LEU A 26 -8.07 10.70 0.98
N TYR A 27 -7.73 9.70 1.79
CA TYR A 27 -7.98 8.31 1.44
C TYR A 27 -9.46 7.92 1.56
N THR A 28 -10.21 8.56 2.46
CA THR A 28 -11.66 8.38 2.51
C THR A 28 -12.34 8.91 1.25
N GLU A 29 -11.96 10.09 0.78
CA GLU A 29 -12.56 10.72 -0.40
C GLU A 29 -12.16 10.02 -1.71
N TRP A 30 -10.85 9.75 -1.88
CA TRP A 30 -10.33 9.33 -3.17
C TRP A 30 -10.14 7.82 -3.32
N PHE A 31 -9.95 7.07 -2.21
CA PHE A 31 -9.84 5.61 -2.23
C PHE A 31 -11.13 4.92 -1.74
N GLU A 32 -12.11 5.71 -1.25
CA GLU A 32 -13.34 5.16 -0.64
C GLU A 32 -13.03 4.26 0.57
N TYR A 33 -11.98 4.63 1.30
CA TYR A 33 -11.59 3.92 2.52
C TYR A 33 -12.35 4.46 3.73
N GLN A 34 -12.57 3.62 4.73
CA GLN A 34 -13.18 3.99 6.01
C GLN A 34 -12.23 3.69 7.16
N GLU A 35 -12.30 4.51 8.20
CA GLU A 35 -11.53 4.27 9.41
C GLU A 35 -12.12 3.11 10.19
N GLN A 36 -11.29 2.10 10.48
CA GLN A 36 -11.64 0.92 11.26
C GLN A 36 -11.19 1.03 12.71
N ALA A 37 -10.06 1.71 12.93
CA ALA A 37 -9.48 1.86 14.26
C ALA A 37 -8.54 3.06 14.33
N ARG A 38 -8.34 3.56 15.53
CA ARG A 38 -7.35 4.59 15.86
C ARG A 38 -6.76 4.36 17.23
N GLY A 39 -5.60 4.94 17.51
CA GLY A 39 -4.97 4.86 18.82
C GLY A 39 -3.60 5.48 18.85
N ASN A 40 -2.84 5.15 19.89
CA ASN A 40 -1.45 5.53 20.04
C ASN A 40 -0.60 4.28 20.21
N PHE A 41 0.63 4.30 19.72
CA PHE A 41 1.55 3.18 19.90
C PHE A 41 1.96 3.04 21.36
N PRO A 42 1.68 1.89 22.01
CA PRO A 42 2.12 1.64 23.37
C PRO A 42 3.65 1.55 23.46
N ASN A 43 4.27 2.27 24.40
CA ASN A 43 5.72 2.32 24.57
C ASN A 43 6.37 0.93 24.63
N GLY A 44 5.77 0.00 25.41
CA GLY A 44 6.33 -1.34 25.58
C GLY A 44 6.34 -2.19 24.31
N ILE A 45 5.39 -1.99 23.37
CA ILE A 45 5.32 -2.74 22.12
C ILE A 45 6.37 -2.23 21.14
N VAL A 46 6.45 -0.91 20.93
CA VAL A 46 7.37 -0.32 19.96
C VAL A 46 8.83 -0.50 20.33
N ILE A 47 9.16 -0.53 21.64
CA ILE A 47 10.52 -0.84 22.11
C ILE A 47 10.88 -2.29 21.76
N ARG A 48 9.97 -3.25 22.01
CA ARG A 48 10.21 -4.67 21.68
C ARG A 48 10.35 -4.92 20.19
N GLN A 49 9.70 -4.10 19.34
CA GLN A 49 9.79 -4.17 17.89
C GLN A 49 10.95 -3.34 17.32
N ASN A 50 11.81 -2.78 18.17
CA ASN A 50 12.90 -1.88 17.78
C ASN A 50 12.45 -0.64 16.99
N LEU A 51 11.28 -0.11 17.34
CA LEU A 51 10.66 1.06 16.70
C LEU A 51 10.41 2.19 17.73
N PRO A 52 11.41 2.59 18.56
CA PRO A 52 11.18 3.50 19.68
C PRO A 52 10.65 4.88 19.26
N LYS A 53 10.93 5.32 18.03
CA LYS A 53 10.43 6.60 17.50
C LYS A 53 8.90 6.63 17.31
N LEU A 54 8.23 5.48 17.31
CA LEU A 54 6.78 5.39 17.22
C LEU A 54 6.09 5.48 18.60
N ALA A 55 6.84 5.44 19.70
CA ALA A 55 6.27 5.48 21.04
C ALA A 55 5.37 6.71 21.23
N GLY A 56 4.13 6.49 21.64
CA GLY A 56 3.13 7.53 21.86
C GLY A 56 2.57 8.19 20.59
N ARG A 57 3.10 7.90 19.40
CA ARG A 57 2.58 8.45 18.14
C ARG A 57 1.16 7.97 17.90
N ALA A 58 0.31 8.89 17.46
CA ALA A 58 -1.05 8.58 17.06
C ALA A 58 -1.07 7.85 15.70
N TRP A 59 -2.06 7.01 15.49
CA TRP A 59 -2.28 6.31 14.22
C TRP A 59 -3.76 6.14 13.94
N ARG A 60 -4.09 5.98 12.64
CA ARG A 60 -5.41 5.58 12.14
C ARG A 60 -5.25 4.42 11.18
N TYR A 61 -6.18 3.48 11.23
CA TYR A 61 -6.22 2.34 10.31
C TYR A 61 -7.46 2.43 9.42
N LEU A 62 -7.22 2.42 8.11
CA LEU A 62 -8.25 2.55 7.09
C LEU A 62 -8.27 1.32 6.20
N THR A 63 -9.47 0.86 5.84
CA THR A 63 -9.69 -0.22 4.86
C THR A 63 -10.72 0.22 3.83
N PRO A 64 -10.80 -0.46 2.66
CA PRO A 64 -11.86 -0.20 1.70
C PRO A 64 -13.24 -0.34 2.33
N SER A 65 -14.13 0.62 2.10
CA SER A 65 -15.45 0.64 2.74
C SER A 65 -16.38 -0.50 2.28
N ALA A 66 -16.15 -1.02 1.07
CA ALA A 66 -16.94 -2.09 0.46
C ALA A 66 -16.24 -3.47 0.50
N SER A 67 -15.13 -3.60 1.25
CA SER A 67 -14.44 -4.89 1.44
C SER A 67 -14.78 -5.52 2.78
N ASP A 68 -15.00 -6.83 2.78
CA ASP A 68 -15.19 -7.60 4.03
C ASP A 68 -13.87 -7.89 4.76
N SER A 69 -12.73 -7.56 4.14
CA SER A 69 -11.41 -7.82 4.70
C SER A 69 -10.90 -6.64 5.52
N LEU A 70 -10.47 -6.94 6.75
CA LEU A 70 -9.71 -5.98 7.56
C LEU A 70 -8.19 -6.06 7.32
N LEU A 71 -7.72 -6.89 6.38
CA LEU A 71 -6.30 -7.02 6.03
C LEU A 71 -5.97 -6.18 4.79
N GLY A 72 -4.71 -5.78 4.67
CA GLY A 72 -4.21 -5.04 3.50
C GLY A 72 -4.60 -3.57 3.47
N GLY A 73 -5.05 -3.01 4.60
CA GLY A 73 -5.40 -1.60 4.70
C GLY A 73 -4.19 -0.67 4.86
N LEU A 74 -4.47 0.62 5.02
CA LEU A 74 -3.49 1.67 5.24
C LEU A 74 -3.49 2.08 6.71
N ARG A 75 -2.32 2.07 7.34
CA ARG A 75 -2.12 2.63 8.68
C ARG A 75 -1.39 3.97 8.56
N LEU A 76 -2.10 5.04 8.75
CA LEU A 76 -1.53 6.38 8.81
C LEU A 76 -0.92 6.61 10.19
N ILE A 77 0.30 7.14 10.23
CA ILE A 77 1.04 7.37 11.48
C ILE A 77 1.42 8.84 11.56
N ASP A 78 1.07 9.51 12.63
CA ASP A 78 1.54 10.87 12.90
C ASP A 78 3.07 10.88 13.04
N ALA A 79 3.74 11.43 12.05
CA ALA A 79 5.19 11.57 12.03
C ALA A 79 5.65 13.00 12.37
N GLY A 80 4.72 13.94 12.49
CA GLY A 80 5.04 15.36 12.51
C GLY A 80 5.62 15.81 11.16
N PRO A 81 6.34 16.94 11.14
CA PRO A 81 6.95 17.43 9.90
C PRO A 81 7.87 16.38 9.27
N ILE A 82 7.59 16.02 8.01
CA ILE A 82 8.39 15.04 7.25
C ILE A 82 9.35 15.83 6.38
N PRO A 83 10.69 15.62 6.53
CA PRO A 83 11.65 16.21 5.60
C PRO A 83 11.34 15.74 4.17
N SER A 84 11.58 16.62 3.18
CA SER A 84 11.53 16.21 1.78
C SER A 84 12.50 15.04 1.57
N THR A 85 11.97 13.88 1.23
CA THR A 85 12.77 12.67 0.99
C THR A 85 12.92 12.43 -0.51
N SER A 86 13.97 11.68 -0.88
CA SER A 86 14.07 11.11 -2.23
C SER A 86 12.86 10.22 -2.52
N SER A 87 12.45 10.17 -3.79
CA SER A 87 11.35 9.29 -4.20
C SER A 87 11.65 7.84 -3.78
N PRO A 88 10.68 7.10 -3.22
CA PRO A 88 10.86 5.67 -2.92
C PRO A 88 11.30 4.85 -4.13
N LEU A 89 10.93 5.27 -5.35
CA LEU A 89 11.32 4.61 -6.60
C LEU A 89 12.81 4.79 -6.95
N THR A 90 13.52 5.66 -6.26
CA THR A 90 14.97 5.91 -6.48
C THR A 90 15.82 5.57 -5.27
N SER A 91 15.24 4.90 -4.28
CA SER A 91 15.91 4.50 -3.04
C SER A 91 15.69 3.01 -2.77
N ILE A 92 16.60 2.44 -1.97
CA ILE A 92 16.49 1.06 -1.50
C ILE A 92 15.53 0.98 -0.33
N GLY A 93 14.76 -0.10 -0.27
CA GLY A 93 13.74 -0.33 0.76
C GLY A 93 12.35 -0.48 0.15
N TRP A 94 11.32 -0.26 0.95
CA TRP A 94 9.93 -0.35 0.50
C TRP A 94 9.62 0.79 -0.48
N ALA A 95 9.40 0.44 -1.75
CA ALA A 95 9.25 1.37 -2.85
C ALA A 95 7.79 1.73 -3.14
N ALA A 96 6.88 0.76 -3.04
CA ALA A 96 5.47 0.98 -3.31
C ALA A 96 4.59 -0.06 -2.60
N ALA A 97 3.31 0.26 -2.45
CA ALA A 97 2.25 -0.70 -2.15
C ALA A 97 1.41 -0.94 -3.40
N GLU A 98 1.16 -2.20 -3.73
CA GLU A 98 0.30 -2.55 -4.86
C GLU A 98 -1.09 -2.93 -4.36
N LEU A 99 -2.10 -2.19 -4.82
CA LEU A 99 -3.49 -2.36 -4.45
C LEU A 99 -4.26 -2.96 -5.62
N SER A 100 -5.09 -3.94 -5.34
CA SER A 100 -6.00 -4.46 -6.36
C SER A 100 -7.11 -3.44 -6.63
N VAL A 101 -7.44 -3.22 -7.90
CA VAL A 101 -8.48 -2.26 -8.31
C VAL A 101 -9.39 -2.84 -9.38
N MET A 102 -10.60 -2.26 -9.47
CA MET A 102 -11.49 -2.45 -10.62
C MET A 102 -11.26 -1.30 -11.60
N ASP A 103 -11.41 -1.47 -12.88
CA ASP A 103 -11.40 -0.41 -13.90
C ASP A 103 -10.32 0.68 -13.70
N VAL A 104 -9.08 0.30 -13.94
CA VAL A 104 -7.93 1.21 -13.78
C VAL A 104 -8.00 2.48 -14.66
N ASP A 105 -8.68 2.42 -15.82
CA ASP A 105 -8.85 3.57 -16.71
C ASP A 105 -9.84 4.60 -16.13
N GLY A 106 -11.01 4.13 -15.68
CA GLY A 106 -11.99 4.98 -15.01
C GLY A 106 -11.43 5.57 -13.72
N LEU A 107 -10.63 4.78 -12.99
CA LEU A 107 -9.94 5.25 -11.79
C LEU A 107 -8.91 6.32 -12.10
N ALA A 108 -8.14 6.21 -13.20
CA ALA A 108 -7.21 7.25 -13.63
C ALA A 108 -7.92 8.57 -13.93
N ALA A 109 -9.05 8.52 -14.63
CA ALA A 109 -9.87 9.71 -14.90
C ALA A 109 -10.41 10.37 -13.62
N ARG A 110 -10.75 9.58 -12.59
CA ARG A 110 -11.16 10.07 -11.28
C ARG A 110 -9.99 10.71 -10.53
N LEU A 111 -8.87 10.02 -10.41
CA LEU A 111 -7.70 10.45 -9.65
C LEU A 111 -6.95 11.62 -10.30
N ALA A 112 -7.10 11.87 -11.60
CA ALA A 112 -6.58 13.07 -12.25
C ALA A 112 -7.10 14.39 -11.65
N ARG A 113 -8.20 14.35 -10.87
CA ARG A 113 -8.79 15.51 -10.19
C ARG A 113 -8.47 15.55 -8.70
N SER A 114 -7.70 14.59 -8.21
CA SER A 114 -7.31 14.45 -6.81
C SER A 114 -5.99 15.16 -6.50
N PRO A 115 -5.62 15.31 -5.23
CA PRO A 115 -4.28 15.72 -4.82
C PRO A 115 -3.18 14.69 -5.13
N LEU A 116 -3.55 13.48 -5.55
CA LEU A 116 -2.62 12.42 -5.94
C LEU A 116 -2.07 12.69 -7.34
N LYS A 117 -0.83 12.30 -7.59
CA LYS A 117 -0.17 12.49 -8.88
C LYS A 117 -0.05 11.16 -9.62
N ILE A 118 -0.66 11.04 -10.79
CA ILE A 118 -0.41 9.91 -11.68
C ILE A 118 1.00 10.08 -12.25
N ILE A 119 1.92 9.16 -11.92
CA ILE A 119 3.32 9.16 -12.35
C ILE A 119 3.58 8.12 -13.44
N GLY A 120 2.71 7.11 -13.56
CA GLY A 120 2.65 6.14 -14.66
C GLY A 120 1.19 5.94 -15.07
N PRO A 121 0.78 6.33 -16.29
CA PRO A 121 -0.62 6.17 -16.73
C PRO A 121 -1.00 4.67 -16.85
N PRO A 122 -2.31 4.35 -16.92
CA PRO A 122 -2.77 2.99 -17.12
C PRO A 122 -2.10 2.31 -18.30
N HIS A 123 -1.48 1.15 -18.04
CA HIS A 123 -0.76 0.37 -19.03
C HIS A 123 -0.90 -1.11 -18.76
N ALA A 124 -1.09 -1.92 -19.82
CA ALA A 124 -1.05 -3.35 -19.70
C ALA A 124 0.40 -3.84 -19.54
N LEU A 125 0.63 -4.80 -18.66
CA LEU A 125 1.98 -5.32 -18.45
C LEU A 125 2.48 -6.04 -19.72
N GLU A 126 3.73 -5.79 -20.10
CA GLU A 126 4.36 -6.48 -21.24
C GLU A 126 4.43 -7.99 -21.04
N SER A 127 4.64 -8.43 -19.81
CA SER A 127 4.68 -9.85 -19.45
C SER A 127 3.32 -10.53 -19.47
N ASN A 128 2.24 -9.78 -19.26
CA ASN A 128 0.86 -10.30 -19.28
C ASN A 128 -0.16 -9.18 -19.49
N ALA A 129 -0.69 -9.08 -20.71
CA ALA A 129 -1.65 -8.04 -21.09
C ALA A 129 -3.01 -8.12 -20.35
N ALA A 130 -3.30 -9.22 -19.66
CA ALA A 130 -4.49 -9.36 -18.80
C ALA A 130 -4.34 -8.61 -17.47
N ILE A 131 -3.14 -8.13 -17.13
CA ILE A 131 -2.88 -7.30 -15.96
C ILE A 131 -2.67 -5.87 -16.43
N LYS A 132 -3.44 -4.94 -15.91
CA LYS A 132 -3.32 -3.53 -16.23
C LYS A 132 -3.07 -2.72 -14.96
N ALA A 133 -2.05 -1.87 -14.96
CA ALA A 133 -1.66 -1.12 -13.79
C ALA A 133 -1.42 0.36 -14.11
N MET A 134 -1.52 1.22 -13.08
CA MET A 134 -1.03 2.59 -13.10
C MET A 134 -0.24 2.87 -11.83
N GLN A 135 0.62 3.88 -11.88
CA GLN A 135 1.41 4.32 -10.74
C GLN A 135 0.93 5.68 -10.26
N VAL A 136 0.74 5.81 -8.96
CA VAL A 136 0.24 7.02 -8.32
C VAL A 136 1.15 7.38 -7.16
N ALA A 137 1.59 8.63 -7.10
CA ALA A 137 2.30 9.18 -5.94
C ALA A 137 1.33 9.99 -5.08
N GLY A 138 1.35 9.75 -3.80
CA GLY A 138 0.61 10.53 -2.82
C GLY A 138 1.41 11.73 -2.30
N PRO A 139 0.74 12.65 -1.58
CA PRO A 139 1.36 13.91 -1.13
C PRO A 139 2.37 13.72 0.02
N TYR A 140 2.42 12.55 0.62
CA TYR A 140 3.31 12.25 1.76
C TYR A 140 4.56 11.46 1.35
N GLY A 141 4.77 11.26 0.03
CA GLY A 141 5.90 10.54 -0.54
C GLY A 141 5.63 9.05 -0.77
N GLU A 142 4.45 8.57 -0.47
CA GLU A 142 4.04 7.20 -0.76
C GLU A 142 3.78 6.98 -2.24
N VAL A 143 4.00 5.76 -2.71
CA VAL A 143 3.71 5.33 -4.07
C VAL A 143 2.79 4.13 -4.03
N PHE A 144 1.76 4.16 -4.87
CA PHE A 144 0.84 3.04 -5.09
C PHE A 144 0.91 2.55 -6.53
N TYR A 145 0.92 1.25 -6.70
CA TYR A 145 0.59 0.59 -7.96
C TYR A 145 -0.87 0.15 -7.85
N LEU A 146 -1.72 0.69 -8.72
CA LEU A 146 -3.15 0.38 -8.75
C LEU A 146 -3.37 -0.58 -9.90
N THR A 147 -3.62 -1.86 -9.58
CA THR A 147 -3.51 -2.97 -10.53
C THR A 147 -4.82 -3.73 -10.65
N ASP A 148 -5.35 -3.78 -11.87
CA ASP A 148 -6.49 -4.62 -12.25
C ASP A 148 -6.00 -5.97 -12.75
N VAL A 149 -6.33 -7.02 -12.01
CA VAL A 149 -5.96 -8.42 -12.31
C VAL A 149 -7.19 -9.28 -12.66
N ARG A 150 -8.36 -8.68 -12.86
CA ARG A 150 -9.62 -9.44 -13.04
C ARG A 150 -9.63 -10.34 -14.28
N ALA A 151 -8.87 -9.99 -15.30
CA ALA A 151 -8.73 -10.80 -16.51
C ALA A 151 -7.56 -11.79 -16.45
N TYR A 152 -6.86 -11.89 -15.32
CA TYR A 152 -5.71 -12.76 -15.17
C TYR A 152 -6.13 -14.20 -14.86
N GLU A 153 -5.69 -15.15 -15.71
CA GLU A 153 -5.92 -16.60 -15.59
C GLU A 153 -4.59 -17.38 -15.50
N GLY A 154 -3.54 -16.76 -14.95
CA GLY A 154 -2.22 -17.35 -14.81
C GLY A 154 -2.03 -18.21 -13.56
N PRO A 155 -0.83 -18.78 -13.35
CA PRO A 155 -0.54 -19.71 -12.25
C PRO A 155 -0.47 -19.04 -10.87
N LEU A 156 -0.34 -17.71 -10.82
CA LEU A 156 -0.29 -16.99 -9.55
C LEU A 156 -1.70 -16.74 -9.01
N SER A 157 -1.88 -16.96 -7.71
CA SER A 157 -3.12 -16.60 -7.04
C SER A 157 -3.13 -15.11 -6.71
N LEU A 158 -3.49 -14.28 -7.68
CA LEU A 158 -3.62 -12.84 -7.49
C LEU A 158 -4.99 -12.48 -6.92
N THR A 159 -5.01 -11.51 -6.01
CA THR A 159 -6.25 -11.04 -5.38
C THR A 159 -6.99 -10.07 -6.30
N SER A 160 -8.11 -10.52 -6.90
CA SER A 160 -9.00 -9.63 -7.64
C SER A 160 -9.72 -8.66 -6.71
N ALA A 161 -9.89 -7.42 -7.16
CA ALA A 161 -10.61 -6.41 -6.43
C ALA A 161 -12.11 -6.70 -6.38
N THR A 162 -12.74 -6.43 -5.24
CA THR A 162 -14.19 -6.50 -5.01
C THR A 162 -14.85 -5.12 -4.95
N CYS A 163 -14.06 -4.06 -4.96
CA CYS A 163 -14.49 -2.66 -4.95
C CYS A 163 -13.50 -1.79 -5.76
N PRO A 164 -13.81 -0.50 -6.03
CA PRO A 164 -13.00 0.34 -6.92
C PRO A 164 -11.51 0.36 -6.59
N ILE A 165 -11.13 0.56 -5.32
CA ILE A 165 -9.78 0.36 -4.80
C ILE A 165 -9.90 -0.55 -3.59
N ASP A 166 -9.43 -1.79 -3.75
CA ASP A 166 -9.46 -2.79 -2.70
C ASP A 166 -8.13 -2.78 -1.90
N ARG A 167 -7.78 -3.85 -1.28
CA ARG A 167 -6.66 -3.99 -0.36
C ARG A 167 -5.30 -4.08 -1.04
N THR A 168 -4.26 -3.80 -0.27
CA THR A 168 -2.89 -4.13 -0.65
C THR A 168 -2.71 -5.65 -0.75
N PHE A 169 -2.17 -6.12 -1.86
CA PHE A 169 -1.88 -7.54 -2.08
C PHE A 169 -0.42 -7.82 -2.40
N ILE A 170 0.35 -6.80 -2.80
CA ILE A 170 1.80 -6.87 -3.01
C ILE A 170 2.46 -5.66 -2.32
N ALA A 171 3.63 -5.90 -1.71
CA ALA A 171 4.53 -4.86 -1.23
C ALA A 171 5.80 -4.89 -2.09
N VAL A 172 6.13 -3.78 -2.74
CA VAL A 172 7.25 -3.67 -3.68
C VAL A 172 8.50 -3.24 -2.92
N LEU A 173 9.53 -4.06 -2.98
CA LEU A 173 10.81 -3.81 -2.34
C LEU A 173 11.91 -3.59 -3.40
N ALA A 174 12.60 -2.45 -3.32
CA ALA A 174 13.80 -2.19 -4.10
C ALA A 174 15.04 -2.70 -3.34
N THR A 175 15.89 -3.46 -4.00
CA THR A 175 17.08 -4.07 -3.42
C THR A 175 18.29 -3.94 -4.34
N HIS A 176 19.49 -4.00 -3.79
CA HIS A 176 20.75 -4.11 -4.56
C HIS A 176 21.05 -5.55 -5.01
N ASP A 177 20.56 -6.54 -4.26
CA ASP A 177 20.85 -7.94 -4.44
C ASP A 177 19.54 -8.73 -4.40
N LEU A 178 19.04 -9.02 -5.60
CA LEU A 178 17.76 -9.72 -5.76
C LEU A 178 17.85 -11.15 -5.23
N ASP A 179 18.95 -11.85 -5.49
CA ASP A 179 19.08 -13.25 -5.13
C ASP A 179 19.16 -13.43 -3.62
N THR A 180 20.02 -12.67 -2.94
CA THR A 180 20.10 -12.70 -1.46
C THR A 180 18.77 -12.28 -0.83
N THR A 181 18.08 -11.29 -1.39
CA THR A 181 16.79 -10.84 -0.86
C THR A 181 15.71 -11.91 -1.05
N ARG A 182 15.65 -12.53 -2.22
CA ARG A 182 14.73 -13.64 -2.49
C ARG A 182 14.96 -14.80 -1.51
N ASP A 183 16.20 -15.23 -1.38
CA ASP A 183 16.57 -16.34 -0.48
C ASP A 183 16.14 -16.06 0.99
N PHE A 184 16.24 -14.80 1.44
CA PHE A 184 15.78 -14.39 2.78
C PHE A 184 14.26 -14.56 2.95
N TYR A 185 13.47 -14.28 1.90
CA TYR A 185 12.00 -14.37 2.01
C TYR A 185 11.44 -15.76 1.70
N GLU A 186 12.20 -16.63 1.00
CA GLU A 186 11.77 -17.98 0.61
C GLU A 186 12.19 -19.08 1.63
N THR A 187 13.07 -18.78 2.61
CA THR A 187 13.49 -19.69 3.69
C THR A 187 12.62 -19.57 4.92
#